data_8b6097fa6746d3a5d0699417199e188a
#
_entry.id   8b6097fa6746d3a5d0699417199e188a
#
_cell.length_a   1.000
_cell.length_b   1.000
_cell.length_c   1.000
_cell.angle_alpha   90.00
_cell.angle_beta   90.00
_cell.angle_gamma   90.00
#
_symmetry.space_group_name_H-M   'P 1'
#
loop_
_entity.id
_entity.type
_entity.pdbx_description
1 polymer ?
#
loop_
_entity_poly.entity_id
_entity_poly.type
_entity_poly.pdbx_seq_one_letter_code
_entity_poly.pdbx_strand_id
1 'polypeptide(L)'
;FFQAEDGIRDSVASRGLGDVYKRQYLSLYLIIPSIILTLIWLASSPNIIDSLLKSKIKNSLPDLSLGEINILKSKVISAYDGILPVDSEQMEMFVDFYNSANIISTNFIIIISALVSVSFFLFALNRIRVRFNARSKVENILKFSMILASCVAVITTIGIVLSLIIETIEFFKIIKITDFLFGLQWSPQIALREDQVAGEGLFGAIPIFIGTILITLIAMFIAVPIGLLSAIYLSEYSKPKIRAIAKPMLEVLAGIPTVVYGFFAALTVAPFLRNSGASVGLSLSSESALAAGLVMGIMIIPLISSLSDDVINAVPQSLREGSAALGSTQSETVKLVILPAALPGIVSAILLALSRAIGETMIVVMAAGVAANLTFNPFESVTAVTVQIVVLLIGDQEFDSAKTLAAFALGFTLFIITLLLNVLSIYICLLYTSDAADDLLCVDLG
;
A
#
# COMPACT_ATOMS: atom_id res chain seq x y z
N PHE A 1 -46.39 -20.69 -15.72
CA PHE A 1 -45.42 -21.74 -16.13
C PHE A 1 -43.97 -21.38 -15.70
N PHE A 2 -43.56 -20.14 -15.84
CA PHE A 2 -42.20 -19.70 -15.45
C PHE A 2 -41.92 -19.79 -13.95
N GLN A 3 -42.90 -19.57 -13.07
CA GLN A 3 -42.71 -19.68 -11.60
C GLN A 3 -42.56 -21.13 -11.09
N ALA A 4 -43.05 -22.11 -11.84
CA ALA A 4 -42.96 -23.53 -11.45
C ALA A 4 -41.57 -24.15 -11.80
N GLU A 5 -40.93 -23.70 -12.88
CA GLU A 5 -39.60 -24.16 -13.29
C GLU A 5 -38.49 -23.59 -12.35
N ASP A 6 -38.61 -22.34 -11.90
CA ASP A 6 -37.71 -21.76 -10.91
C ASP A 6 -37.82 -22.48 -9.56
N GLY A 7 -39.01 -22.88 -9.14
CA GLY A 7 -39.21 -23.67 -7.90
C GLY A 7 -38.61 -25.07 -7.95
N ILE A 8 -38.54 -25.70 -9.11
CA ILE A 8 -37.97 -27.07 -9.28
C ILE A 8 -36.42 -26.98 -9.42
N ARG A 9 -35.89 -25.98 -10.13
CA ARG A 9 -34.44 -25.71 -10.18
C ARG A 9 -33.89 -25.37 -8.80
N ASP A 10 -34.58 -24.55 -8.01
CA ASP A 10 -34.22 -24.24 -6.64
C ASP A 10 -34.26 -25.47 -5.73
N SER A 11 -35.15 -26.45 -5.94
CA SER A 11 -35.25 -27.63 -5.08
C SER A 11 -34.13 -28.65 -5.30
N VAL A 12 -33.56 -28.76 -6.49
CA VAL A 12 -32.45 -29.68 -6.81
C VAL A 12 -31.10 -29.01 -6.54
N ALA A 13 -30.93 -27.74 -6.90
CA ALA A 13 -29.75 -26.96 -6.58
C ALA A 13 -29.63 -26.69 -5.07
N SER A 14 -30.75 -26.53 -4.34
CA SER A 14 -30.76 -26.24 -2.91
C SER A 14 -30.31 -27.42 -2.02
N ARG A 15 -30.43 -28.69 -2.48
CA ARG A 15 -29.94 -29.85 -1.69
C ARG A 15 -28.41 -29.89 -1.60
N GLY A 16 -27.70 -29.60 -2.67
CA GLY A 16 -26.22 -29.55 -2.66
C GLY A 16 -25.67 -28.28 -2.01
N LEU A 17 -26.24 -27.12 -2.31
CA LEU A 17 -25.85 -25.83 -1.71
C LEU A 17 -26.20 -25.75 -0.22
N GLY A 18 -27.31 -26.35 0.23
CA GLY A 18 -27.67 -26.39 1.63
C GLY A 18 -26.65 -27.13 2.51
N ASP A 19 -25.99 -28.16 1.99
CA ASP A 19 -24.94 -28.89 2.69
C ASP A 19 -23.61 -28.14 2.72
N VAL A 20 -23.29 -27.37 1.69
CA VAL A 20 -22.11 -26.46 1.68
C VAL A 20 -22.25 -25.39 2.75
N TYR A 21 -23.39 -24.70 2.83
CA TYR A 21 -23.61 -23.67 3.85
C TYR A 21 -23.64 -24.23 5.28
N LYS A 22 -24.12 -25.45 5.49
CA LYS A 22 -24.04 -26.10 6.81
C LYS A 22 -22.58 -26.39 7.21
N ARG A 23 -21.74 -26.85 6.28
CA ARG A 23 -20.31 -27.05 6.51
C ARG A 23 -19.61 -25.71 6.81
N GLN A 24 -19.90 -24.66 6.04
CA GLN A 24 -19.37 -23.31 6.28
C GLN A 24 -19.80 -22.78 7.67
N TYR A 25 -21.05 -22.99 8.06
CA TYR A 25 -21.53 -22.61 9.40
C TYR A 25 -20.73 -23.29 10.51
N LEU A 26 -20.50 -24.60 10.40
CA LEU A 26 -19.69 -25.35 11.36
C LEU A 26 -18.24 -24.85 11.40
N SER A 27 -17.64 -24.60 10.23
CA SER A 27 -16.27 -24.09 10.14
C SER A 27 -16.13 -22.70 10.77
N LEU A 28 -17.09 -21.81 10.55
CA LEU A 28 -17.08 -20.46 11.15
C LEU A 28 -17.19 -20.53 12.67
N TYR A 29 -18.04 -21.38 13.21
CA TYR A 29 -18.18 -21.57 14.68
C TYR A 29 -16.97 -22.29 15.29
N LEU A 30 -16.24 -23.09 14.53
CA LEU A 30 -14.99 -23.70 14.95
C LEU A 30 -13.86 -22.68 15.03
N ILE A 31 -13.75 -21.79 14.04
CA ILE A 31 -12.57 -20.96 13.80
C ILE A 31 -12.68 -19.59 14.48
N ILE A 32 -13.80 -18.87 14.32
CA ILE A 32 -13.93 -17.48 14.76
C ILE A 32 -13.72 -17.32 16.28
N PRO A 33 -14.37 -18.10 17.17
CA PRO A 33 -14.20 -17.91 18.60
C PRO A 33 -12.76 -18.16 19.08
N SER A 34 -12.11 -19.18 18.50
CA SER A 34 -10.72 -19.51 18.85
C SER A 34 -9.74 -18.43 18.35
N ILE A 35 -9.94 -17.87 17.16
CA ILE A 35 -9.13 -16.75 16.67
C ILE A 35 -9.29 -15.52 17.57
N ILE A 36 -10.53 -15.13 17.89
CA ILE A 36 -10.79 -13.98 18.75
C ILE A 36 -10.11 -14.15 20.11
N LEU A 37 -10.27 -15.33 20.72
CA LEU A 37 -9.64 -15.65 21.99
C LEU A 37 -8.11 -15.57 21.92
N THR A 38 -7.53 -16.14 20.88
CA THR A 38 -6.07 -16.10 20.65
C THR A 38 -5.56 -14.68 20.46
N LEU A 39 -6.26 -13.84 19.69
CA LEU A 39 -5.89 -12.43 19.50
C LEU A 39 -5.96 -11.64 20.80
N ILE A 40 -7.03 -11.81 21.59
CA ILE A 40 -7.16 -11.16 22.91
C ILE A 40 -6.02 -11.60 23.84
N TRP A 41 -5.68 -12.90 23.82
CA TRP A 41 -4.58 -13.41 24.63
C TRP A 41 -3.23 -12.87 24.20
N LEU A 42 -2.94 -12.84 22.89
CA LEU A 42 -1.69 -12.28 22.35
C LEU A 42 -1.52 -10.80 22.71
N ALA A 43 -2.61 -10.04 22.72
CA ALA A 43 -2.58 -8.63 23.14
C ALA A 43 -2.39 -8.46 24.65
N SER A 44 -2.86 -9.41 25.47
CA SER A 44 -2.87 -9.31 26.92
C SER A 44 -1.70 -10.02 27.61
N SER A 45 -1.19 -11.11 27.00
CA SER A 45 -0.16 -11.99 27.61
C SER A 45 1.16 -11.27 27.90
N PRO A 46 1.68 -10.32 27.08
CA PRO A 46 2.92 -9.61 27.42
C PRO A 46 2.77 -8.83 28.73
N ASN A 47 1.64 -8.12 28.90
CA ASN A 47 1.40 -7.34 30.12
C ASN A 47 1.24 -8.24 31.36
N ILE A 48 0.64 -9.42 31.20
CA ILE A 48 0.49 -10.40 32.27
C ILE A 48 1.86 -10.97 32.67
N ILE A 49 2.64 -11.43 31.70
CA ILE A 49 3.97 -12.02 31.94
C ILE A 49 4.93 -10.97 32.54
N ASP A 50 4.88 -9.73 32.03
CA ASP A 50 5.63 -8.60 32.57
C ASP A 50 5.29 -8.31 34.03
N SER A 51 4.01 -8.35 34.38
CA SER A 51 3.54 -8.13 35.77
C SER A 51 3.99 -9.27 36.68
N LEU A 52 3.97 -10.51 36.20
CA LEU A 52 4.44 -11.70 36.92
C LEU A 52 5.96 -11.62 37.14
N LEU A 53 6.73 -11.23 36.12
CA LEU A 53 8.18 -11.05 36.23
C LEU A 53 8.51 -9.93 37.24
N LYS A 54 7.84 -8.79 37.18
CA LYS A 54 7.99 -7.69 38.12
C LYS A 54 7.71 -8.15 39.56
N SER A 55 6.63 -8.90 39.76
CA SER A 55 6.28 -9.46 41.07
C SER A 55 7.35 -10.45 41.58
N LYS A 56 7.88 -11.30 40.71
CA LYS A 56 8.94 -12.25 41.04
C LYS A 56 10.22 -11.54 41.42
N ILE A 57 10.65 -10.51 40.66
CA ILE A 57 11.83 -9.69 40.97
C ILE A 57 11.68 -9.00 42.34
N LYS A 58 10.51 -8.35 42.59
CA LYS A 58 10.22 -7.65 43.83
C LYS A 58 10.23 -8.58 45.05
N ASN A 59 9.70 -9.80 44.90
CA ASN A 59 9.70 -10.79 45.99
C ASN A 59 11.08 -11.37 46.27
N SER A 60 11.94 -11.47 45.26
CA SER A 60 13.31 -11.98 45.43
C SER A 60 14.29 -10.90 45.91
N LEU A 61 14.01 -9.64 45.56
CA LEU A 61 14.88 -8.48 45.86
C LEU A 61 14.00 -7.31 46.39
N PRO A 62 13.54 -7.36 47.65
CA PRO A 62 12.59 -6.40 48.20
C PRO A 62 13.15 -4.98 48.35
N ASP A 63 14.48 -4.82 48.40
CA ASP A 63 15.17 -3.55 48.62
C ASP A 63 15.35 -2.71 47.35
N LEU A 64 14.96 -3.24 46.16
CA LEU A 64 15.09 -2.53 44.88
C LEU A 64 13.99 -1.48 44.71
N SER A 65 14.36 -0.29 44.22
CA SER A 65 13.44 0.74 43.78
C SER A 65 12.66 0.30 42.52
N LEU A 66 11.50 0.93 42.26
CA LEU A 66 10.68 0.65 41.07
C LEU A 66 11.44 0.88 39.76
N GLY A 67 12.36 1.85 39.74
CA GLY A 67 13.24 2.11 38.58
C GLY A 67 14.20 0.96 38.29
N GLU A 68 14.89 0.47 39.35
CA GLU A 68 15.82 -0.65 39.24
C GLU A 68 15.12 -1.95 38.83
N ILE A 69 13.92 -2.20 39.34
CA ILE A 69 13.08 -3.35 38.92
C ILE A 69 12.77 -3.27 37.42
N ASN A 70 12.45 -2.09 36.87
CA ASN A 70 12.16 -1.94 35.44
C ASN A 70 13.44 -2.15 34.59
N ILE A 71 14.59 -1.66 35.04
CA ILE A 71 15.89 -1.87 34.38
C ILE A 71 16.23 -3.36 34.36
N LEU A 72 16.11 -4.04 35.53
CA LEU A 72 16.38 -5.46 35.63
C LEU A 72 15.46 -6.29 34.77
N LYS A 73 14.13 -5.94 34.73
CA LYS A 73 13.16 -6.55 33.80
C LYS A 73 13.62 -6.43 32.36
N SER A 74 14.01 -5.23 31.91
CA SER A 74 14.48 -5.03 30.53
C SER A 74 15.73 -5.85 30.22
N LYS A 75 16.67 -5.96 31.17
CA LYS A 75 17.84 -6.80 31.01
C LYS A 75 17.49 -8.29 30.90
N VAL A 76 16.54 -8.78 31.70
CA VAL A 76 16.05 -10.18 31.63
C VAL A 76 15.41 -10.47 30.26
N ILE A 77 14.58 -9.56 29.74
CA ILE A 77 13.98 -9.73 28.43
C ILE A 77 15.05 -9.72 27.33
N SER A 78 16.01 -8.78 27.38
CA SER A 78 17.11 -8.73 26.41
C SER A 78 18.04 -9.95 26.47
N ALA A 79 18.23 -10.53 27.67
CA ALA A 79 18.99 -11.78 27.84
C ALA A 79 18.22 -12.99 27.30
N TYR A 80 16.90 -13.04 27.49
CA TYR A 80 16.02 -14.05 26.89
C TYR A 80 16.06 -14.01 25.36
N ASP A 81 16.07 -12.80 24.77
CA ASP A 81 16.15 -12.58 23.32
C ASP A 81 17.59 -12.83 22.76
N GLY A 82 18.56 -13.17 23.62
CA GLY A 82 19.94 -13.44 23.22
C GLY A 82 20.78 -12.20 22.90
N ILE A 83 20.28 -10.99 23.24
CA ILE A 83 20.96 -9.72 22.98
C ILE A 83 22.03 -9.45 24.03
N LEU A 84 21.79 -9.84 25.29
CA LEU A 84 22.70 -9.66 26.40
C LEU A 84 23.16 -11.02 26.96
N PRO A 85 24.44 -11.15 27.43
CA PRO A 85 24.88 -12.34 28.11
C PRO A 85 24.22 -12.45 29.51
N VAL A 86 24.10 -13.66 30.02
CA VAL A 86 23.62 -13.94 31.38
C VAL A 86 24.83 -13.89 32.33
N ASP A 87 24.97 -12.79 33.06
CA ASP A 87 26.19 -12.49 33.85
C ASP A 87 26.14 -13.01 35.30
N SER A 88 24.98 -13.50 35.78
CA SER A 88 24.82 -13.96 37.16
C SER A 88 23.79 -15.07 37.31
N GLU A 89 23.95 -15.94 38.32
CA GLU A 89 23.00 -17.01 38.67
C GLU A 89 21.60 -16.47 38.98
N GLN A 90 21.49 -15.26 39.54
CA GLN A 90 20.22 -14.60 39.77
C GLN A 90 19.53 -14.18 38.44
N MET A 91 20.32 -13.72 37.48
CA MET A 91 19.81 -13.37 36.15
C MET A 91 19.28 -14.62 35.41
N GLU A 92 20.04 -15.73 35.49
CA GLU A 92 19.63 -17.01 34.94
C GLU A 92 18.29 -17.47 35.50
N MET A 93 18.11 -17.40 36.83
CA MET A 93 16.85 -17.73 37.50
C MET A 93 15.65 -16.89 36.97
N PHE A 94 15.85 -15.59 36.70
CA PHE A 94 14.78 -14.75 36.17
C PHE A 94 14.51 -15.01 34.68
N VAL A 95 15.56 -15.31 33.89
CA VAL A 95 15.40 -15.71 32.48
C VAL A 95 14.66 -17.03 32.37
N ASP A 96 15.01 -18.03 33.18
CA ASP A 96 14.33 -19.32 33.25
C ASP A 96 12.86 -19.18 33.68
N PHE A 97 12.60 -18.31 34.67
CA PHE A 97 11.20 -18.00 35.04
C PHE A 97 10.43 -17.37 33.90
N TYR A 98 11.02 -16.39 33.19
CA TYR A 98 10.38 -15.72 32.06
C TYR A 98 10.11 -16.71 30.89
N ASN A 99 11.09 -17.56 30.59
CA ASN A 99 10.94 -18.64 29.59
C ASN A 99 9.84 -19.60 29.98
N SER A 100 9.82 -20.08 31.22
CA SER A 100 8.77 -20.98 31.72
C SER A 100 7.40 -20.33 31.68
N ALA A 101 7.29 -19.05 32.04
CA ALA A 101 6.02 -18.30 31.97
C ALA A 101 5.53 -18.16 30.51
N ASN A 102 6.42 -17.91 29.55
CA ASN A 102 6.07 -17.88 28.13
C ASN A 102 5.61 -19.25 27.59
N ILE A 103 6.28 -20.32 27.94
CA ILE A 103 5.90 -21.69 27.56
C ILE A 103 4.52 -22.04 28.16
N ILE A 104 4.31 -21.75 29.43
CA ILE A 104 3.01 -21.98 30.10
C ILE A 104 1.91 -21.16 29.43
N SER A 105 2.17 -19.87 29.15
CA SER A 105 1.21 -18.99 28.47
C SER A 105 0.84 -19.50 27.08
N THR A 106 1.82 -19.97 26.31
CA THR A 106 1.59 -20.52 24.96
C THR A 106 0.81 -21.82 25.02
N ASN A 107 1.17 -22.74 25.91
CA ASN A 107 0.43 -23.99 26.07
C ASN A 107 -0.99 -23.76 26.58
N PHE A 108 -1.18 -22.82 27.48
CA PHE A 108 -2.49 -22.42 28.02
C PHE A 108 -3.42 -21.93 26.90
N ILE A 109 -2.96 -21.01 26.05
CA ILE A 109 -3.80 -20.52 24.94
C ILE A 109 -4.14 -21.60 23.92
N ILE A 110 -3.17 -22.48 23.59
CA ILE A 110 -3.40 -23.60 22.68
C ILE A 110 -4.51 -24.52 23.23
N ILE A 111 -4.42 -24.90 24.51
CA ILE A 111 -5.39 -25.81 25.12
C ILE A 111 -6.76 -25.14 25.20
N ILE A 112 -6.84 -23.91 25.68
CA ILE A 112 -8.10 -23.19 25.82
C ILE A 112 -8.73 -22.89 24.46
N SER A 113 -7.96 -22.46 23.47
CA SER A 113 -8.47 -22.23 22.12
C SER A 113 -9.04 -23.52 21.48
N ALA A 114 -8.37 -24.67 21.69
CA ALA A 114 -8.86 -25.95 21.25
C ALA A 114 -10.18 -26.34 21.97
N LEU A 115 -10.26 -26.18 23.29
CA LEU A 115 -11.47 -26.46 24.05
C LEU A 115 -12.64 -25.55 23.63
N VAL A 116 -12.39 -24.25 23.45
CA VAL A 116 -13.41 -23.31 22.97
C VAL A 116 -13.85 -23.68 21.55
N SER A 117 -12.92 -23.97 20.66
CA SER A 117 -13.20 -24.41 19.30
C SER A 117 -14.12 -25.64 19.25
N VAL A 118 -13.77 -26.68 19.99
CA VAL A 118 -14.59 -27.91 20.10
C VAL A 118 -15.95 -27.62 20.71
N SER A 119 -16.03 -26.81 21.76
CA SER A 119 -17.28 -26.47 22.43
C SER A 119 -18.26 -25.74 21.50
N PHE A 120 -17.76 -24.74 20.77
CA PHE A 120 -18.56 -24.00 19.78
C PHE A 120 -18.94 -24.86 18.58
N PHE A 121 -18.07 -25.77 18.15
CA PHE A 121 -18.38 -26.73 17.10
C PHE A 121 -19.51 -27.68 17.52
N LEU A 122 -19.45 -28.25 18.72
CA LEU A 122 -20.52 -29.13 19.26
C LEU A 122 -21.82 -28.34 19.43
N PHE A 123 -21.76 -27.10 19.92
CA PHE A 123 -22.92 -26.21 20.00
C PHE A 123 -23.54 -25.97 18.61
N ALA A 124 -22.73 -25.72 17.59
CA ALA A 124 -23.20 -25.52 16.23
C ALA A 124 -23.81 -26.82 15.63
N LEU A 125 -23.19 -27.99 15.89
CA LEU A 125 -23.73 -29.26 15.48
C LEU A 125 -25.11 -29.55 16.05
N ASN A 126 -25.33 -29.26 17.35
CA ASN A 126 -26.62 -29.49 18.00
C ASN A 126 -27.72 -28.54 17.48
N ARG A 127 -27.35 -27.42 16.85
CA ARG A 127 -28.28 -26.48 16.24
C ARG A 127 -28.69 -26.84 14.81
N ILE A 128 -27.90 -27.62 14.10
CA ILE A 128 -28.21 -28.00 12.72
C ILE A 128 -29.33 -29.05 12.69
N ARG A 129 -30.50 -28.59 12.24
CA ARG A 129 -31.67 -29.45 11.98
C ARG A 129 -31.98 -29.47 10.48
N VAL A 130 -32.88 -30.34 10.03
CA VAL A 130 -33.25 -30.46 8.61
C VAL A 130 -33.71 -29.15 7.99
N ARG A 131 -34.47 -28.35 8.75
CA ARG A 131 -35.00 -27.02 8.32
C ARG A 131 -34.11 -25.83 8.75
N PHE A 132 -32.84 -26.06 9.12
CA PHE A 132 -31.96 -24.99 9.57
C PHE A 132 -31.50 -24.13 8.38
N ASN A 133 -31.81 -22.85 8.41
CA ASN A 133 -31.39 -21.88 7.40
C ASN A 133 -29.93 -21.45 7.63
N ALA A 134 -28.99 -22.34 7.22
CA ALA A 134 -27.55 -22.11 7.37
C ALA A 134 -27.06 -20.93 6.51
N ARG A 135 -27.62 -20.76 5.31
CA ARG A 135 -27.24 -19.70 4.37
C ARG A 135 -27.34 -18.31 5.00
N SER A 136 -28.51 -17.94 5.49
CA SER A 136 -28.72 -16.62 6.10
C SER A 136 -27.82 -16.36 7.30
N LYS A 137 -27.50 -17.40 8.10
CA LYS A 137 -26.60 -17.27 9.26
C LYS A 137 -25.15 -17.06 8.82
N VAL A 138 -24.69 -17.81 7.84
CA VAL A 138 -23.34 -17.67 7.25
C VAL A 138 -23.19 -16.29 6.60
N GLU A 139 -24.16 -15.89 5.75
CA GLU A 139 -24.15 -14.60 5.08
C GLU A 139 -24.14 -13.43 6.10
N ASN A 140 -24.89 -13.52 7.19
CA ASN A 140 -24.87 -12.49 8.25
C ASN A 140 -23.53 -12.42 8.97
N ILE A 141 -22.88 -13.55 9.28
CA ILE A 141 -21.55 -13.59 9.91
C ILE A 141 -20.52 -12.98 8.96
N LEU A 142 -20.54 -13.41 7.69
CA LEU A 142 -19.63 -12.86 6.67
C LEU A 142 -19.85 -11.36 6.48
N LYS A 143 -21.10 -10.90 6.35
CA LYS A 143 -21.43 -9.48 6.26
C LYS A 143 -20.91 -8.69 7.45
N PHE A 144 -21.11 -9.20 8.67
CA PHE A 144 -20.59 -8.56 9.87
C PHE A 144 -19.07 -8.49 9.88
N SER A 145 -18.39 -9.59 9.51
CA SER A 145 -16.92 -9.62 9.45
C SER A 145 -16.37 -8.66 8.39
N MET A 146 -17.04 -8.53 7.23
CA MET A 146 -16.66 -7.56 6.18
C MET A 146 -16.85 -6.11 6.67
N ILE A 147 -17.97 -5.82 7.35
CA ILE A 147 -18.20 -4.49 7.95
C ILE A 147 -17.13 -4.18 8.99
N LEU A 148 -16.82 -5.14 9.89
CA LEU A 148 -15.80 -4.96 10.90
C LEU A 148 -14.41 -4.69 10.27
N ALA A 149 -14.03 -5.48 9.26
CA ALA A 149 -12.77 -5.28 8.54
C ALA A 149 -12.73 -3.90 7.85
N SER A 150 -13.83 -3.48 7.24
CA SER A 150 -13.95 -2.15 6.64
C SER A 150 -13.83 -1.04 7.69
N CYS A 151 -14.47 -1.18 8.86
CA CYS A 151 -14.35 -0.22 9.95
C CYS A 151 -12.90 -0.13 10.45
N VAL A 152 -12.21 -1.26 10.62
CA VAL A 152 -10.79 -1.27 11.03
C VAL A 152 -9.94 -0.52 10.01
N ALA A 153 -10.11 -0.80 8.71
CA ALA A 153 -9.38 -0.11 7.65
C ALA A 153 -9.62 1.41 7.68
N VAL A 154 -10.88 1.84 7.82
CA VAL A 154 -11.22 3.28 7.90
C VAL A 154 -10.61 3.93 9.15
N ILE A 155 -10.75 3.30 10.32
CA ILE A 155 -10.19 3.83 11.57
C ILE A 155 -8.66 3.93 11.49
N THR A 156 -7.99 2.91 10.92
CA THR A 156 -6.53 2.93 10.72
C THR A 156 -6.12 4.07 9.79
N THR A 157 -6.84 4.27 8.68
CA THR A 157 -6.58 5.37 7.75
C THR A 157 -6.74 6.73 8.43
N ILE A 158 -7.83 6.91 9.20
CA ILE A 158 -8.05 8.13 9.97
C ILE A 158 -6.92 8.34 10.99
N GLY A 159 -6.50 7.28 11.69
CA GLY A 159 -5.39 7.33 12.65
C GLY A 159 -4.08 7.77 12.02
N ILE A 160 -3.74 7.22 10.84
CA ILE A 160 -2.53 7.63 10.08
C ILE A 160 -2.60 9.10 9.71
N VAL A 161 -3.73 9.56 9.15
CA VAL A 161 -3.90 10.97 8.74
C VAL A 161 -3.81 11.91 9.94
N LEU A 162 -4.44 11.55 11.06
CA LEU A 162 -4.37 12.35 12.30
C LEU A 162 -2.94 12.43 12.85
N SER A 163 -2.21 11.31 12.86
CA SER A 163 -0.79 11.28 13.27
C SER A 163 0.05 12.20 12.38
N LEU A 164 -0.11 12.11 11.04
CA LEU A 164 0.59 12.99 10.10
C LEU A 164 0.29 14.47 10.38
N ILE A 165 -0.97 14.82 10.66
CA ILE A 165 -1.36 16.20 10.95
C ILE A 165 -0.73 16.70 12.25
N ILE A 166 -0.81 15.91 13.32
CA ILE A 166 -0.29 16.29 14.65
C ILE A 166 1.21 16.56 14.57
N GLU A 167 1.98 15.62 14.03
CA GLU A 167 3.44 15.72 13.92
C GLU A 167 3.84 16.86 12.95
N THR A 168 3.06 17.10 11.90
CA THR A 168 3.29 18.25 10.99
C THR A 168 3.04 19.59 11.68
N ILE A 169 2.04 19.67 12.56
CA ILE A 169 1.80 20.88 13.34
C ILE A 169 2.98 21.14 14.30
N GLU A 170 3.52 20.09 14.96
CA GLU A 170 4.70 20.24 15.82
C GLU A 170 5.92 20.71 15.00
N PHE A 171 6.13 20.17 13.80
CA PHE A 171 7.18 20.64 12.89
C PHE A 171 7.04 22.14 12.58
N PHE A 172 5.84 22.63 12.26
CA PHE A 172 5.60 24.03 11.92
C PHE A 172 5.62 24.99 13.13
N LYS A 173 5.69 24.49 14.34
CA LYS A 173 6.04 25.32 15.52
C LYS A 173 7.54 25.66 15.55
N ILE A 174 8.39 24.80 14.99
CA ILE A 174 9.85 24.94 14.95
C ILE A 174 10.29 25.67 13.68
N ILE A 175 9.76 25.25 12.51
CA ILE A 175 10.14 25.77 11.19
C ILE A 175 8.94 26.50 10.56
N LYS A 176 9.17 27.68 9.99
CA LYS A 176 8.11 28.44 9.33
C LYS A 176 7.62 27.71 8.07
N ILE A 177 6.31 27.70 7.85
CA ILE A 177 5.68 27.10 6.66
C ILE A 177 6.26 27.65 5.35
N THR A 178 6.53 28.97 5.31
CA THR A 178 7.12 29.64 4.14
C THR A 178 8.51 29.11 3.81
N ASP A 179 9.33 28.91 4.83
CA ASP A 179 10.72 28.47 4.68
C ASP A 179 10.77 27.00 4.24
N PHE A 180 9.80 26.20 4.70
CA PHE A 180 9.63 24.82 4.25
C PHE A 180 9.12 24.74 2.80
N LEU A 181 8.01 25.40 2.47
CA LEU A 181 7.38 25.25 1.16
C LEU A 181 8.17 25.94 0.03
N PHE A 182 8.85 27.06 0.30
CA PHE A 182 9.54 27.86 -0.70
C PHE A 182 11.06 27.89 -0.55
N GLY A 183 11.61 27.20 0.44
CA GLY A 183 13.07 27.10 0.62
C GLY A 183 13.73 26.34 -0.54
N LEU A 184 14.87 26.84 -0.97
CA LEU A 184 15.64 26.32 -2.13
C LEU A 184 16.77 25.38 -1.72
N GLN A 185 16.97 25.14 -0.43
CA GLN A 185 18.03 24.30 0.09
C GLN A 185 17.45 23.27 1.07
N TRP A 186 17.85 22.02 0.87
CA TRP A 186 17.50 20.91 1.73
C TRP A 186 18.77 20.30 2.33
N SER A 187 18.97 20.48 3.62
CA SER A 187 20.05 19.89 4.40
C SER A 187 19.56 19.65 5.84
N PRO A 188 18.86 18.53 6.10
CA PRO A 188 18.23 18.25 7.40
C PRO A 188 19.21 17.77 8.47
N GLN A 189 20.53 17.87 8.22
CA GLN A 189 21.55 17.45 9.18
C GLN A 189 21.69 18.51 10.29
N ILE A 190 21.21 18.14 11.47
CA ILE A 190 21.31 18.95 12.70
C ILE A 190 22.34 18.25 13.62
N ALA A 191 23.11 19.05 14.37
CA ALA A 191 23.94 18.51 15.43
C ALA A 191 23.06 17.87 16.51
N LEU A 192 23.19 16.56 16.72
CA LEU A 192 22.48 15.82 17.79
C LEU A 192 23.26 15.82 19.11
N ARG A 193 24.54 16.24 19.08
CA ARG A 193 25.43 16.32 20.23
C ARG A 193 26.19 17.63 20.24
N GLU A 194 26.49 18.16 21.41
CA GLU A 194 27.20 19.46 21.60
C GLU A 194 28.61 19.48 20.98
N ASP A 195 29.19 18.30 20.72
CA ASP A 195 30.52 18.15 20.12
C ASP A 195 30.48 18.06 18.57
N GLN A 196 29.27 18.06 17.94
CA GLN A 196 29.14 17.99 16.50
C GLN A 196 29.06 19.38 15.88
N VAL A 197 29.91 19.64 14.88
CA VAL A 197 29.84 20.83 14.03
C VAL A 197 28.86 20.53 12.88
N ALA A 198 27.57 20.69 13.11
CA ALA A 198 26.56 20.64 12.05
C ALA A 198 25.96 22.04 11.89
N GLY A 199 25.60 22.39 10.65
CA GLY A 199 24.90 23.65 10.34
C GLY A 199 23.50 23.70 10.95
N GLU A 200 22.90 24.86 10.94
CA GLU A 200 21.45 25.02 11.13
C GLU A 200 20.73 24.20 10.06
N GLY A 201 19.83 23.27 10.44
CA GLY A 201 19.11 22.43 9.51
C GLY A 201 18.28 23.28 8.53
N LEU A 202 18.48 23.06 7.24
CA LEU A 202 17.73 23.75 6.18
C LEU A 202 16.67 22.78 5.63
N PHE A 203 15.42 23.16 5.72
CA PHE A 203 14.26 22.31 5.41
C PHE A 203 13.44 22.83 4.20
N GLY A 204 14.11 23.37 3.19
CA GLY A 204 13.43 23.83 1.97
C GLY A 204 13.01 22.67 1.06
N ALA A 205 11.72 22.49 0.83
CA ALA A 205 11.17 21.33 0.13
C ALA A 205 11.27 21.42 -1.41
N ILE A 206 11.47 22.60 -2.00
CA ILE A 206 11.49 22.81 -3.46
C ILE A 206 12.42 21.83 -4.19
N PRO A 207 13.70 21.64 -3.81
CA PRO A 207 14.60 20.74 -4.54
C PRO A 207 14.07 19.30 -4.62
N ILE A 208 13.45 18.84 -3.55
CA ILE A 208 12.91 17.48 -3.44
C ILE A 208 11.67 17.31 -4.32
N PHE A 209 10.76 18.28 -4.30
CA PHE A 209 9.56 18.23 -5.15
C PHE A 209 9.90 18.37 -6.63
N ILE A 210 10.88 19.21 -7.00
CA ILE A 210 11.34 19.34 -8.38
C ILE A 210 11.96 18.02 -8.85
N GLY A 211 12.80 17.36 -8.03
CA GLY A 211 13.34 16.05 -8.35
C GLY A 211 12.25 15.00 -8.55
N THR A 212 11.25 14.97 -7.67
CA THR A 212 10.08 14.08 -7.81
C THR A 212 9.33 14.31 -9.11
N ILE A 213 9.03 15.58 -9.44
CA ILE A 213 8.33 15.94 -10.67
C ILE A 213 9.17 15.57 -11.90
N LEU A 214 10.47 15.87 -11.90
CA LEU A 214 11.37 15.56 -13.02
C LEU A 214 11.37 14.06 -13.33
N ILE A 215 11.60 13.20 -12.33
CA ILE A 215 11.61 11.75 -12.50
C ILE A 215 10.24 11.26 -12.99
N THR A 216 9.17 11.77 -12.38
CA THR A 216 7.81 11.39 -12.74
C THR A 216 7.45 11.78 -14.18
N LEU A 217 7.84 12.97 -14.62
CA LEU A 217 7.61 13.42 -16.00
C LEU A 217 8.33 12.53 -17.02
N ILE A 218 9.59 12.15 -16.74
CA ILE A 218 10.34 11.23 -17.59
C ILE A 218 9.62 9.88 -17.68
N ALA A 219 9.18 9.34 -16.55
CA ALA A 219 8.46 8.08 -16.49
C ALA A 219 7.14 8.13 -17.27
N MET A 220 6.34 9.17 -17.07
CA MET A 220 5.06 9.33 -17.75
C MET A 220 5.22 9.58 -19.25
N PHE A 221 6.27 10.30 -19.66
CA PHE A 221 6.57 10.52 -21.09
C PHE A 221 6.78 9.20 -21.85
N ILE A 222 7.25 8.16 -21.18
CA ILE A 222 7.44 6.82 -21.74
C ILE A 222 6.20 5.96 -21.54
N ALA A 223 5.68 5.95 -20.31
CA ALA A 223 4.62 5.03 -19.92
C ALA A 223 3.27 5.35 -20.57
N VAL A 224 2.91 6.62 -20.72
CA VAL A 224 1.62 7.01 -21.32
C VAL A 224 1.51 6.61 -22.78
N PRO A 225 2.44 6.99 -23.69
CA PRO A 225 2.31 6.60 -25.09
C PRO A 225 2.33 5.09 -25.28
N ILE A 226 3.30 4.41 -24.65
CA ILE A 226 3.46 2.95 -24.84
C ILE A 226 2.28 2.20 -24.22
N GLY A 227 1.88 2.56 -22.99
CA GLY A 227 0.76 1.92 -22.30
C GLY A 227 -0.57 2.11 -23.02
N LEU A 228 -0.87 3.33 -23.47
CA LEU A 228 -2.10 3.63 -24.21
C LEU A 228 -2.14 2.94 -25.58
N LEU A 229 -1.06 3.02 -26.35
CA LEU A 229 -0.99 2.33 -27.64
C LEU A 229 -1.09 0.81 -27.50
N SER A 230 -0.50 0.26 -26.44
CA SER A 230 -0.62 -1.16 -26.10
C SER A 230 -2.08 -1.53 -25.76
N ALA A 231 -2.78 -0.71 -24.96
CA ALA A 231 -4.18 -0.91 -24.63
C ALA A 231 -5.06 -0.90 -25.88
N ILE A 232 -4.91 0.11 -26.74
CA ILE A 232 -5.67 0.23 -27.99
C ILE A 232 -5.43 -0.98 -28.89
N TYR A 233 -4.16 -1.40 -29.06
CA TYR A 233 -3.83 -2.55 -29.87
C TYR A 233 -4.45 -3.83 -29.31
N LEU A 234 -4.33 -4.08 -28.02
CA LEU A 234 -4.84 -5.28 -27.37
C LEU A 234 -6.38 -5.33 -27.37
N SER A 235 -7.03 -4.18 -27.19
CA SER A 235 -8.48 -4.08 -27.17
C SER A 235 -9.10 -4.22 -28.56
N GLU A 236 -8.61 -3.48 -29.55
CA GLU A 236 -9.31 -3.28 -30.80
C GLU A 236 -8.70 -4.04 -32.00
N TYR A 237 -7.40 -4.31 -31.98
CA TYR A 237 -6.70 -4.89 -33.16
C TYR A 237 -6.18 -6.31 -32.94
N SER A 238 -5.95 -6.72 -31.71
CA SER A 238 -5.30 -8.00 -31.45
C SER A 238 -6.25 -9.19 -31.64
N LYS A 239 -5.71 -10.29 -32.14
CA LYS A 239 -6.43 -11.57 -32.18
C LYS A 239 -6.63 -12.07 -30.74
N PRO A 240 -7.76 -12.78 -30.43
CA PRO A 240 -8.02 -13.29 -29.07
C PRO A 240 -6.89 -14.11 -28.47
N LYS A 241 -6.17 -14.89 -29.30
CA LYS A 241 -5.01 -15.68 -28.86
C LYS A 241 -3.84 -14.81 -28.39
N ILE A 242 -3.56 -13.71 -29.11
CA ILE A 242 -2.46 -12.79 -28.74
C ILE A 242 -2.83 -12.06 -27.45
N ARG A 243 -4.05 -11.56 -27.34
CA ARG A 243 -4.56 -10.90 -26.15
C ARG A 243 -4.51 -11.80 -24.92
N ALA A 244 -4.90 -13.08 -25.06
CA ALA A 244 -4.89 -14.06 -23.98
C ALA A 244 -3.47 -14.35 -23.41
N ILE A 245 -2.42 -14.09 -24.19
CA ILE A 245 -1.02 -14.24 -23.76
C ILE A 245 -0.44 -12.90 -23.29
N ALA A 246 -0.65 -11.83 -24.05
CA ALA A 246 -0.02 -10.54 -23.79
C ALA A 246 -0.57 -9.88 -22.50
N LYS A 247 -1.89 -9.95 -22.23
CA LYS A 247 -2.47 -9.35 -21.02
C LYS A 247 -1.90 -9.97 -19.72
N PRO A 248 -1.86 -11.29 -19.53
CA PRO A 248 -1.19 -11.88 -18.38
C PRO A 248 0.32 -11.58 -18.31
N MET A 249 1.02 -11.46 -19.42
CA MET A 249 2.44 -11.08 -19.40
C MET A 249 2.65 -9.66 -18.86
N LEU A 250 1.79 -8.72 -19.22
CA LEU A 250 1.80 -7.36 -18.64
C LEU A 250 1.48 -7.39 -17.14
N GLU A 251 0.52 -8.22 -16.72
CA GLU A 251 0.17 -8.38 -15.31
C GLU A 251 1.33 -8.98 -14.49
N VAL A 252 2.06 -9.96 -15.03
CA VAL A 252 3.28 -10.51 -14.41
C VAL A 252 4.34 -9.42 -14.25
N LEU A 253 4.55 -8.58 -15.27
CA LEU A 253 5.50 -7.47 -15.20
C LEU A 253 5.12 -6.48 -14.08
N ALA A 254 3.83 -6.16 -13.92
CA ALA A 254 3.34 -5.32 -12.83
C ALA A 254 3.53 -5.96 -11.43
N GLY A 255 3.62 -7.28 -11.34
CA GLY A 255 3.83 -8.04 -10.10
C GLY A 255 5.28 -8.10 -9.63
N ILE A 256 6.25 -7.67 -10.43
CA ILE A 256 7.67 -7.66 -10.02
C ILE A 256 7.88 -6.63 -8.90
N PRO A 257 8.54 -7.00 -7.77
CA PRO A 257 8.84 -6.06 -6.69
C PRO A 257 9.67 -4.85 -7.19
N THR A 258 9.30 -3.64 -6.75
CA THR A 258 9.96 -2.40 -7.20
C THR A 258 11.44 -2.34 -6.88
N VAL A 259 11.89 -3.05 -5.81
CA VAL A 259 13.32 -3.21 -5.48
C VAL A 259 14.09 -3.87 -6.63
N VAL A 260 13.51 -4.88 -7.29
CA VAL A 260 14.16 -5.57 -8.43
C VAL A 260 14.33 -4.60 -9.59
N TYR A 261 13.33 -3.77 -9.88
CA TYR A 261 13.45 -2.70 -10.87
C TYR A 261 14.53 -1.68 -10.48
N GLY A 262 14.64 -1.34 -9.18
CA GLY A 262 15.68 -0.45 -8.67
C GLY A 262 17.10 -1.02 -8.90
N PHE A 263 17.30 -2.30 -8.59
CA PHE A 263 18.57 -2.97 -8.88
C PHE A 263 18.89 -3.02 -10.39
N PHE A 264 17.90 -3.33 -11.21
CA PHE A 264 18.07 -3.31 -12.66
C PHE A 264 18.42 -1.91 -13.17
N ALA A 265 17.76 -0.88 -12.64
CA ALA A 265 18.07 0.50 -12.97
C ALA A 265 19.52 0.87 -12.62
N ALA A 266 19.96 0.57 -11.39
CA ALA A 266 21.28 0.93 -10.88
C ALA A 266 22.42 0.13 -11.54
N LEU A 267 22.24 -1.19 -11.72
CA LEU A 267 23.32 -2.07 -12.16
C LEU A 267 23.39 -2.26 -13.67
N THR A 268 22.29 -2.04 -14.40
CA THR A 268 22.22 -2.29 -15.84
C THR A 268 21.94 -1.02 -16.63
N VAL A 269 20.84 -0.32 -16.31
CA VAL A 269 20.39 0.82 -17.12
C VAL A 269 21.29 2.04 -16.93
N ALA A 270 21.63 2.39 -15.70
CA ALA A 270 22.46 3.56 -15.41
C ALA A 270 23.89 3.43 -16.01
N PRO A 271 24.61 2.30 -15.86
CA PRO A 271 25.89 2.09 -16.55
C PRO A 271 25.77 2.11 -18.07
N PHE A 272 24.72 1.51 -18.63
CA PHE A 272 24.46 1.53 -20.08
C PHE A 272 24.26 2.95 -20.59
N LEU A 273 23.43 3.76 -19.93
CA LEU A 273 23.19 5.15 -20.30
C LEU A 273 24.45 6.00 -20.16
N ARG A 274 25.23 5.81 -19.09
CA ARG A 274 26.49 6.53 -18.89
C ARG A 274 27.50 6.23 -19.99
N ASN A 275 27.72 4.95 -20.33
CA ASN A 275 28.66 4.54 -21.35
C ASN A 275 28.22 5.02 -22.74
N SER A 276 26.92 4.90 -23.05
CA SER A 276 26.36 5.39 -24.33
C SER A 276 26.40 6.92 -24.40
N GLY A 277 26.13 7.63 -23.30
CA GLY A 277 26.23 9.09 -23.24
C GLY A 277 27.67 9.58 -23.43
N ALA A 278 28.64 8.92 -22.81
CA ALA A 278 30.06 9.24 -22.95
C ALA A 278 30.54 9.12 -24.42
N SER A 279 30.01 8.16 -25.16
CA SER A 279 30.34 8.00 -26.59
C SER A 279 29.84 9.15 -27.48
N VAL A 280 28.85 9.90 -27.04
CA VAL A 280 28.23 11.07 -27.70
C VAL A 280 28.69 12.40 -27.06
N GLY A 281 29.60 12.34 -26.08
CA GLY A 281 30.12 13.52 -25.38
C GLY A 281 29.21 14.07 -24.29
N LEU A 282 28.21 13.30 -23.83
CA LEU A 282 27.34 13.66 -22.73
C LEU A 282 27.88 13.07 -21.41
N SER A 283 28.03 13.92 -20.39
CA SER A 283 28.40 13.47 -19.04
C SER A 283 27.16 13.14 -18.24
N LEU A 284 26.87 11.84 -18.07
CA LEU A 284 25.82 11.36 -17.18
C LEU A 284 26.39 10.98 -15.81
N SER A 285 25.69 11.37 -14.75
CA SER A 285 25.99 10.90 -13.39
C SER A 285 25.75 9.40 -13.29
N SER A 286 26.44 8.72 -12.35
CA SER A 286 26.21 7.31 -12.05
C SER A 286 24.79 7.05 -11.54
N GLU A 287 24.24 8.04 -10.84
CA GLU A 287 22.85 8.11 -10.43
C GLU A 287 22.22 9.29 -11.19
N SER A 288 21.11 9.06 -11.88
CA SER A 288 20.50 10.10 -12.70
C SER A 288 18.98 10.00 -12.72
N ALA A 289 18.32 11.15 -12.81
CA ALA A 289 16.87 11.22 -12.96
C ALA A 289 16.38 10.43 -14.19
N LEU A 290 17.18 10.43 -15.28
CA LEU A 290 16.86 9.72 -16.51
C LEU A 290 16.83 8.20 -16.30
N ALA A 291 17.83 7.62 -15.62
CA ALA A 291 17.88 6.17 -15.38
C ALA A 291 16.69 5.70 -14.53
N ALA A 292 16.41 6.42 -13.44
CA ALA A 292 15.28 6.13 -12.58
C ALA A 292 13.93 6.30 -13.33
N GLY A 293 13.76 7.41 -14.04
CA GLY A 293 12.54 7.71 -14.78
C GLY A 293 12.26 6.71 -15.91
N LEU A 294 13.27 6.26 -16.66
CA LEU A 294 13.13 5.22 -17.70
C LEU A 294 12.59 3.91 -17.11
N VAL A 295 13.22 3.40 -16.06
CA VAL A 295 12.83 2.13 -15.46
C VAL A 295 11.49 2.24 -14.76
N MET A 296 11.21 3.35 -14.08
CA MET A 296 9.90 3.63 -13.51
C MET A 296 8.81 3.71 -14.59
N GLY A 297 9.12 4.30 -15.75
CA GLY A 297 8.24 4.30 -16.92
C GLY A 297 7.88 2.89 -17.37
N ILE A 298 8.87 2.00 -17.50
CA ILE A 298 8.65 0.59 -17.87
C ILE A 298 7.74 -0.11 -16.85
N MET A 299 7.94 0.12 -15.56
CA MET A 299 7.10 -0.44 -14.49
C MET A 299 5.64 0.05 -14.56
N ILE A 300 5.41 1.28 -15.00
CA ILE A 300 4.07 1.91 -15.04
C ILE A 300 3.30 1.51 -16.32
N ILE A 301 3.97 1.13 -17.42
CA ILE A 301 3.31 0.73 -18.68
C ILE A 301 2.16 -0.27 -18.46
N PRO A 302 2.34 -1.38 -17.71
CA PRO A 302 1.27 -2.35 -17.49
C PRO A 302 0.04 -1.76 -16.82
N LEU A 303 0.23 -0.85 -15.87
CA LEU A 303 -0.87 -0.20 -15.14
C LEU A 303 -1.71 0.67 -16.09
N ILE A 304 -1.06 1.52 -16.89
CA ILE A 304 -1.75 2.36 -17.87
C ILE A 304 -2.43 1.49 -18.93
N SER A 305 -1.73 0.46 -19.42
CA SER A 305 -2.28 -0.44 -20.44
C SER A 305 -3.52 -1.19 -19.93
N SER A 306 -3.47 -1.75 -18.71
CA SER A 306 -4.59 -2.51 -18.15
C SER A 306 -5.81 -1.61 -17.88
N LEU A 307 -5.62 -0.48 -17.21
CA LEU A 307 -6.71 0.44 -16.90
C LEU A 307 -7.33 1.04 -18.17
N SER A 308 -6.50 1.41 -19.16
CA SER A 308 -6.99 1.94 -20.43
C SER A 308 -7.72 0.85 -21.26
N ASP A 309 -7.23 -0.40 -21.26
CA ASP A 309 -7.91 -1.54 -21.89
C ASP A 309 -9.31 -1.76 -21.28
N ASP A 310 -9.43 -1.71 -19.96
CA ASP A 310 -10.71 -1.89 -19.26
C ASP A 310 -11.71 -0.77 -19.61
N VAL A 311 -11.27 0.48 -19.68
CA VAL A 311 -12.10 1.63 -20.08
C VAL A 311 -12.51 1.55 -21.55
N ILE A 312 -11.60 1.21 -22.46
CA ILE A 312 -11.90 1.04 -23.89
C ILE A 312 -12.92 -0.08 -24.09
N ASN A 313 -12.78 -1.19 -23.36
CA ASN A 313 -13.76 -2.29 -23.45
C ASN A 313 -15.12 -1.95 -22.82
N ALA A 314 -15.20 -1.01 -21.91
CA ALA A 314 -16.45 -0.55 -21.30
C ALA A 314 -17.31 0.29 -22.26
N VAL A 315 -16.75 0.80 -23.36
CA VAL A 315 -17.51 1.53 -24.40
C VAL A 315 -18.54 0.59 -25.02
N PRO A 316 -19.85 0.97 -25.07
CA PRO A 316 -20.93 0.12 -25.58
C PRO A 316 -20.68 -0.40 -27.00
N GLN A 317 -20.99 -1.67 -27.22
CA GLN A 317 -20.84 -2.32 -28.53
C GLN A 317 -21.73 -1.68 -29.63
N SER A 318 -22.87 -1.11 -29.24
CA SER A 318 -23.76 -0.40 -30.14
C SER A 318 -23.12 0.81 -30.84
N LEU A 319 -22.19 1.51 -30.16
CA LEU A 319 -21.45 2.60 -30.80
C LEU A 319 -20.49 2.11 -31.87
N ARG A 320 -19.86 0.95 -31.65
CA ARG A 320 -18.99 0.30 -32.65
C ARG A 320 -19.77 -0.15 -33.87
N GLU A 321 -20.90 -0.80 -33.63
CA GLU A 321 -21.79 -1.28 -34.68
C GLU A 321 -22.45 -0.13 -35.46
N GLY A 322 -22.87 0.94 -34.78
CA GLY A 322 -23.41 2.14 -35.40
C GLY A 322 -22.37 2.83 -36.30
N SER A 323 -21.13 2.96 -35.86
CA SER A 323 -20.04 3.50 -36.68
C SER A 323 -19.76 2.64 -37.92
N ALA A 324 -19.71 1.32 -37.76
CA ALA A 324 -19.53 0.38 -38.86
C ALA A 324 -20.72 0.43 -39.86
N ALA A 325 -21.94 0.58 -39.39
CA ALA A 325 -23.15 0.72 -40.24
C ALA A 325 -23.11 1.99 -41.08
N LEU A 326 -22.45 3.05 -40.62
CA LEU A 326 -22.20 4.28 -41.39
C LEU A 326 -21.04 4.16 -42.38
N GLY A 327 -20.39 2.99 -42.46
CA GLY A 327 -19.29 2.72 -43.39
C GLY A 327 -17.93 3.12 -42.91
N SER A 328 -17.76 3.44 -41.63
CA SER A 328 -16.45 3.77 -41.03
C SER A 328 -15.53 2.56 -41.01
N THR A 329 -14.24 2.80 -41.28
CA THR A 329 -13.20 1.79 -41.08
C THR A 329 -12.92 1.57 -39.60
N GLN A 330 -12.30 0.46 -39.25
CA GLN A 330 -11.93 0.16 -37.84
C GLN A 330 -11.06 1.28 -37.22
N SER A 331 -10.12 1.85 -37.99
CA SER A 331 -9.27 2.94 -37.51
C SER A 331 -10.06 4.23 -37.26
N GLU A 332 -11.04 4.54 -38.11
CA GLU A 332 -11.91 5.70 -37.91
C GLU A 332 -12.86 5.51 -36.73
N THR A 333 -13.44 4.32 -36.58
CA THR A 333 -14.22 3.96 -35.37
C THR A 333 -13.41 4.13 -34.10
N VAL A 334 -12.18 3.63 -34.07
CA VAL A 334 -11.31 3.79 -32.88
C VAL A 334 -11.02 5.26 -32.58
N LYS A 335 -10.63 6.04 -33.58
CA LYS A 335 -10.19 7.44 -33.40
C LYS A 335 -11.34 8.40 -33.14
N LEU A 336 -12.46 8.23 -33.82
CA LEU A 336 -13.58 9.20 -33.85
C LEU A 336 -14.71 8.84 -32.90
N VAL A 337 -14.82 7.57 -32.48
CA VAL A 337 -15.94 7.11 -31.63
C VAL A 337 -15.41 6.54 -30.32
N ILE A 338 -14.53 5.53 -30.35
CA ILE A 338 -14.14 4.80 -29.16
C ILE A 338 -13.22 5.64 -28.26
N LEU A 339 -12.16 6.23 -28.81
CA LEU A 339 -11.22 7.02 -28.01
C LEU A 339 -11.86 8.26 -27.40
N PRO A 340 -12.68 9.06 -28.11
CA PRO A 340 -13.39 10.17 -27.48
C PRO A 340 -14.34 9.72 -26.37
N ALA A 341 -15.07 8.63 -26.56
CA ALA A 341 -15.98 8.07 -25.55
C ALA A 341 -15.21 7.51 -24.32
N ALA A 342 -14.04 6.92 -24.53
CA ALA A 342 -13.17 6.38 -23.49
C ALA A 342 -12.26 7.43 -22.83
N LEU A 343 -12.13 8.64 -23.43
CA LEU A 343 -11.14 9.64 -23.02
C LEU A 343 -11.17 10.00 -21.52
N PRO A 344 -12.35 10.21 -20.89
CA PRO A 344 -12.40 10.54 -19.47
C PRO A 344 -11.80 9.44 -18.58
N GLY A 345 -12.11 8.18 -18.89
CA GLY A 345 -11.56 7.05 -18.16
C GLY A 345 -10.07 6.86 -18.42
N ILE A 346 -9.59 7.12 -19.66
CA ILE A 346 -8.15 7.09 -19.99
C ILE A 346 -7.39 8.17 -19.22
N VAL A 347 -7.93 9.39 -19.15
CA VAL A 347 -7.33 10.49 -18.37
C VAL A 347 -7.29 10.13 -16.89
N SER A 348 -8.36 9.53 -16.36
CA SER A 348 -8.41 9.04 -14.99
C SER A 348 -7.34 7.96 -14.73
N ALA A 349 -7.15 7.02 -15.66
CA ALA A 349 -6.11 5.99 -15.57
C ALA A 349 -4.69 6.60 -15.56
N ILE A 350 -4.46 7.63 -16.38
CA ILE A 350 -3.18 8.35 -16.43
C ILE A 350 -2.93 9.11 -15.11
N LEU A 351 -3.93 9.77 -14.55
CA LEU A 351 -3.80 10.49 -13.27
C LEU A 351 -3.55 9.54 -12.10
N LEU A 352 -4.17 8.37 -12.11
CA LEU A 352 -3.91 7.32 -11.12
C LEU A 352 -2.48 6.79 -11.24
N ALA A 353 -2.00 6.57 -12.46
CA ALA A 353 -0.62 6.16 -12.73
C ALA A 353 0.38 7.25 -12.31
N LEU A 354 0.07 8.52 -12.54
CA LEU A 354 0.85 9.67 -12.08
C LEU A 354 0.96 9.72 -10.56
N SER A 355 -0.15 9.54 -9.85
CA SER A 355 -0.18 9.49 -8.38
C SER A 355 0.71 8.35 -7.85
N ARG A 356 0.69 7.17 -8.49
CA ARG A 356 1.57 6.04 -8.17
C ARG A 356 3.05 6.37 -8.43
N ALA A 357 3.35 7.03 -9.55
CA ALA A 357 4.72 7.43 -9.91
C ALA A 357 5.33 8.40 -8.89
N ILE A 358 4.56 9.40 -8.44
CA ILE A 358 4.99 10.36 -7.42
C ILE A 358 5.33 9.68 -6.08
N GLY A 359 4.63 8.58 -5.76
CA GLY A 359 4.84 7.80 -4.53
C GLY A 359 5.96 6.75 -4.61
N GLU A 360 6.65 6.60 -5.76
CA GLU A 360 7.69 5.56 -5.91
C GLU A 360 8.95 5.91 -5.09
N THR A 361 9.45 4.94 -4.34
CA THR A 361 10.59 5.11 -3.44
C THR A 361 11.80 4.30 -3.87
N MET A 362 11.61 2.99 -4.09
CA MET A 362 12.73 2.06 -4.20
C MET A 362 13.53 2.23 -5.49
N ILE A 363 12.88 2.47 -6.62
CA ILE A 363 13.57 2.73 -7.89
C ILE A 363 14.36 4.03 -7.80
N VAL A 364 13.77 5.06 -7.18
CA VAL A 364 14.37 6.39 -7.08
C VAL A 364 15.59 6.36 -6.16
N VAL A 365 15.48 5.75 -4.95
CA VAL A 365 16.62 5.69 -4.01
C VAL A 365 17.82 4.96 -4.59
N MET A 366 17.58 3.96 -5.45
CA MET A 366 18.64 3.13 -6.01
C MET A 366 19.25 3.69 -7.31
N ALA A 367 18.49 4.45 -8.09
CA ALA A 367 18.91 4.85 -9.44
C ALA A 367 19.01 6.36 -9.67
N ALA A 368 18.29 7.20 -8.90
CA ALA A 368 18.36 8.65 -9.00
C ALA A 368 19.27 9.29 -7.96
N GLY A 369 19.38 8.65 -6.79
CA GLY A 369 20.22 9.10 -5.68
C GLY A 369 19.45 9.67 -4.49
N VAL A 370 20.21 10.11 -3.48
CA VAL A 370 19.68 10.67 -2.22
C VAL A 370 19.97 12.16 -2.05
N ALA A 371 20.77 12.75 -2.93
CA ALA A 371 21.16 14.16 -2.83
C ALA A 371 20.04 15.08 -3.33
N ALA A 372 19.65 16.05 -2.51
CA ALA A 372 18.60 17.02 -2.84
C ALA A 372 19.16 18.19 -3.67
N ASN A 373 19.55 17.90 -4.90
CA ASN A 373 20.04 18.89 -5.83
C ASN A 373 18.88 19.61 -6.53
N LEU A 374 18.94 20.94 -6.56
CA LEU A 374 17.99 21.76 -7.33
C LEU A 374 18.48 21.83 -8.78
N THR A 375 18.03 20.92 -9.62
CA THR A 375 18.37 20.86 -11.03
C THR A 375 17.17 20.40 -11.88
N PHE A 376 17.10 20.87 -13.11
CA PHE A 376 16.18 20.41 -14.14
C PHE A 376 16.87 19.49 -15.17
N ASN A 377 18.17 19.24 -15.00
CA ASN A 377 18.93 18.38 -15.88
C ASN A 377 18.66 16.90 -15.60
N PRO A 378 18.08 16.14 -16.56
CA PRO A 378 17.76 14.73 -16.36
C PRO A 378 18.99 13.83 -16.20
N PHE A 379 20.18 14.32 -16.53
CA PHE A 379 21.45 13.59 -16.47
C PHE A 379 22.15 13.68 -15.11
N GLU A 380 21.64 14.51 -14.22
CA GLU A 380 22.16 14.72 -12.88
C GLU A 380 21.43 13.87 -11.84
N SER A 381 22.08 13.71 -10.69
CA SER A 381 21.50 13.04 -9.53
C SER A 381 20.50 13.98 -8.85
N VAL A 382 19.31 13.45 -8.57
CA VAL A 382 18.22 14.11 -7.85
C VAL A 382 17.60 13.13 -6.85
N THR A 383 16.78 13.64 -5.95
CA THR A 383 16.04 12.83 -4.99
C THR A 383 14.54 13.05 -5.10
N ALA A 384 13.75 12.15 -4.49
CA ALA A 384 12.30 12.31 -4.38
C ALA A 384 11.86 12.53 -2.93
N VAL A 385 10.64 13.04 -2.75
CA VAL A 385 10.03 13.26 -1.44
C VAL A 385 10.01 11.95 -0.63
N THR A 386 9.59 10.85 -1.23
CA THR A 386 9.52 9.53 -0.60
C THR A 386 10.88 9.00 -0.15
N VAL A 387 11.93 9.27 -0.94
CA VAL A 387 13.32 8.92 -0.59
C VAL A 387 13.78 9.69 0.64
N GLN A 388 13.52 11.00 0.69
CA GLN A 388 13.91 11.84 1.82
C GLN A 388 13.16 11.44 3.10
N ILE A 389 11.88 11.09 3.03
CA ILE A 389 11.14 10.54 4.16
C ILE A 389 11.85 9.30 4.73
N VAL A 390 12.24 8.36 3.86
CA VAL A 390 12.95 7.15 4.29
C VAL A 390 14.30 7.50 4.91
N VAL A 391 15.09 8.37 4.28
CA VAL A 391 16.41 8.79 4.79
C VAL A 391 16.31 9.48 6.15
N LEU A 392 15.28 10.29 6.38
CA LEU A 392 15.03 10.95 7.66
C LEU A 392 14.64 9.98 8.77
N LEU A 393 13.97 8.88 8.44
CA LEU A 393 13.47 7.88 9.38
C LEU A 393 14.45 6.72 9.62
N ILE A 394 15.60 6.67 8.94
CA ILE A 394 16.64 5.66 9.14
C ILE A 394 17.72 6.20 10.09
N GLY A 395 18.13 5.42 11.07
CA GLY A 395 19.20 5.72 12.01
C GLY A 395 18.69 6.06 13.42
N ASP A 396 19.57 6.66 14.24
CA ASP A 396 19.20 7.12 15.59
C ASP A 396 18.16 8.22 15.50
N GLN A 397 16.97 7.93 16.03
CA GLN A 397 15.83 8.82 15.98
C GLN A 397 15.55 9.40 17.35
N GLU A 398 15.59 10.71 17.46
CA GLU A 398 14.89 11.44 18.51
C GLU A 398 13.51 11.83 17.94
N PHE A 399 12.43 11.29 18.49
CA PHE A 399 11.09 11.48 17.98
C PHE A 399 10.66 12.95 17.93
N ASP A 400 11.16 13.78 18.86
CA ASP A 400 10.84 15.22 18.95
C ASP A 400 11.82 16.12 18.17
N SER A 401 12.77 15.52 17.42
CA SER A 401 13.72 16.33 16.63
C SER A 401 13.09 16.91 15.37
N ALA A 402 13.47 18.12 14.99
CA ALA A 402 13.01 18.77 13.75
C ALA A 402 13.28 17.90 12.51
N LYS A 403 14.33 17.07 12.54
CA LYS A 403 14.68 16.11 11.48
C LYS A 403 13.60 15.05 11.31
N THR A 404 13.16 14.40 12.40
CA THR A 404 12.12 13.36 12.36
C THR A 404 10.77 13.97 12.01
N LEU A 405 10.43 15.10 12.61
CA LEU A 405 9.18 15.83 12.34
C LEU A 405 9.10 16.31 10.87
N ALA A 406 10.24 16.63 10.22
CA ALA A 406 10.29 16.98 8.82
C ALA A 406 9.81 15.84 7.89
N ALA A 407 10.03 14.58 8.27
CA ALA A 407 9.53 13.43 7.51
C ALA A 407 7.99 13.40 7.48
N PHE A 408 7.35 13.72 8.62
CA PHE A 408 5.90 13.80 8.70
C PHE A 408 5.36 14.99 7.89
N ALA A 409 6.03 16.15 7.94
CA ALA A 409 5.66 17.30 7.14
C ALA A 409 5.76 17.04 5.63
N LEU A 410 6.83 16.37 5.18
CA LEU A 410 6.97 15.93 3.79
C LEU A 410 5.88 14.92 3.42
N GLY A 411 5.62 13.93 4.29
CA GLY A 411 4.58 12.93 4.09
C GLY A 411 3.20 13.54 3.99
N PHE A 412 2.86 14.49 4.86
CA PHE A 412 1.59 15.21 4.82
C PHE A 412 1.43 16.04 3.55
N THR A 413 2.48 16.78 3.15
CA THR A 413 2.46 17.58 1.92
C THR A 413 2.27 16.68 0.68
N LEU A 414 2.99 15.56 0.62
CA LEU A 414 2.84 14.57 -0.44
C LEU A 414 1.43 13.95 -0.46
N PHE A 415 0.88 13.64 0.72
CA PHE A 415 -0.48 13.12 0.86
C PHE A 415 -1.51 14.11 0.30
N ILE A 416 -1.40 15.41 0.61
CA ILE A 416 -2.31 16.43 0.07
C ILE A 416 -2.21 16.49 -1.46
N ILE A 417 -1.00 16.49 -2.03
CA ILE A 417 -0.81 16.53 -3.49
C ILE A 417 -1.43 15.31 -4.17
N THR A 418 -1.16 14.11 -3.66
CA THR A 418 -1.70 12.86 -4.23
C THR A 418 -3.21 12.75 -4.04
N LEU A 419 -3.74 13.22 -2.91
CA LEU A 419 -5.18 13.31 -2.66
C LEU A 419 -5.87 14.23 -3.67
N LEU A 420 -5.30 15.42 -3.92
CA LEU A 420 -5.84 16.36 -4.92
C LEU A 420 -5.84 15.76 -6.33
N LEU A 421 -4.77 15.05 -6.72
CA LEU A 421 -4.69 14.36 -7.99
C LEU A 421 -5.76 13.25 -8.11
N ASN A 422 -5.98 12.48 -7.06
CA ASN A 422 -6.99 11.41 -7.04
C ASN A 422 -8.41 11.98 -7.07
N VAL A 423 -8.68 13.05 -6.31
CA VAL A 423 -9.98 13.75 -6.35
C VAL A 423 -10.24 14.33 -7.74
N LEU A 424 -9.23 14.95 -8.35
CA LEU A 424 -9.32 15.46 -9.73
C LEU A 424 -9.61 14.35 -10.73
N SER A 425 -8.97 13.19 -10.59
CA SER A 425 -9.21 12.01 -11.42
C SER A 425 -10.68 11.55 -11.33
N ILE A 426 -11.22 11.43 -10.13
CA ILE A 426 -12.61 11.04 -9.89
C ILE A 426 -13.57 12.11 -10.46
N TYR A 427 -13.27 13.38 -10.24
CA TYR A 427 -14.11 14.48 -10.74
C TYR A 427 -14.19 14.50 -12.28
N ILE A 428 -13.05 14.33 -12.95
CA ILE A 428 -13.02 14.22 -14.42
C ILE A 428 -13.84 13.01 -14.90
N CYS A 429 -13.70 11.87 -14.26
CA CYS A 429 -14.46 10.66 -14.61
C CYS A 429 -15.98 10.88 -14.45
N LEU A 430 -16.41 11.49 -13.33
CA LEU A 430 -17.83 11.72 -13.04
C LEU A 430 -18.47 12.77 -13.95
N LEU A 431 -17.76 13.85 -14.27
CA LEU A 431 -18.28 14.93 -15.11
C LEU A 431 -18.72 14.39 -16.48
N TYR A 432 -17.87 13.56 -17.09
CA TYR A 432 -18.17 13.02 -18.42
C TYR A 432 -19.15 11.83 -18.43
N THR A 433 -19.29 11.10 -17.33
CA THR A 433 -20.31 10.05 -17.21
C THR A 433 -21.70 10.63 -17.00
N SER A 434 -21.81 11.80 -16.35
CA SER A 434 -23.08 12.54 -16.19
C SER A 434 -23.57 13.09 -17.52
N ASP A 435 -22.71 13.73 -18.31
CA ASP A 435 -23.09 14.27 -19.62
C ASP A 435 -23.56 13.16 -20.59
N ALA A 436 -22.90 11.99 -20.57
CA ALA A 436 -23.30 10.86 -21.41
C ALA A 436 -24.63 10.23 -20.96
N ALA A 437 -25.01 10.32 -19.70
CA ALA A 437 -26.31 9.85 -19.20
C ALA A 437 -27.45 10.83 -19.53
N ASP A 438 -27.17 12.13 -19.50
CA ASP A 438 -28.14 13.17 -19.84
C ASP A 438 -28.45 13.20 -21.36
N ASP A 439 -27.45 12.94 -22.21
CA ASP A 439 -27.64 12.79 -23.65
C ASP A 439 -28.52 11.58 -24.02
N LEU A 440 -28.43 10.48 -23.26
CA LEU A 440 -29.30 9.31 -23.44
C LEU A 440 -30.77 9.58 -23.03
N LEU A 441 -30.99 10.44 -22.03
CA LEU A 441 -32.33 10.85 -21.62
C LEU A 441 -32.99 11.81 -22.62
N CYS A 442 -32.21 12.56 -23.39
CA CYS A 442 -32.75 13.45 -24.44
C CYS A 442 -33.22 12.71 -25.71
N VAL A 443 -32.76 11.47 -25.92
CA VAL A 443 -33.17 10.65 -27.10
C VAL A 443 -34.52 9.94 -26.89
N ASP A 444 -34.95 9.74 -25.64
CA ASP A 444 -36.21 9.06 -25.31
C ASP A 444 -37.46 10.01 -25.29
N LEU A 445 -37.31 11.28 -25.60
CA LEU A 445 -38.38 12.28 -25.58
C LEU A 445 -38.72 12.86 -26.98
N GLY A 446 -38.29 12.19 -28.06
CA GLY A 446 -38.58 12.54 -29.45
C GLY A 446 -39.53 11.57 -30.15
#